data_b51529c3fdb75149a32627d74d3f0372
#
_entry.id   b51529c3fdb75149a32627d74d3f0372
#
_cell.length_a   1.000
_cell.length_b   1.000
_cell.length_c   1.000
_cell.angle_alpha   90.00
_cell.angle_beta   90.00
_cell.angle_gamma   90.00
#
_symmetry.space_group_name_H-M   'P 1'
#
loop_
_entity.id
_entity.type
_entity.pdbx_description
1 polymer ?
#
loop_
_entity_poly.entity_id
_entity_poly.type
_entity_poly.pdbx_seq_one_letter_code
_entity_poly.pdbx_strand_id
1 'polypeptide(L)'
;TSKEQLANMMVGRPIQSELPRAAYNPGAEVLKVSNVQLKDANGVALLSDIDFTLRAGEVVAIAGVSGNGQSELLEILSGMRLPTSGKVEFLGQELPYAGRANADGLPAAFRKLGIGHVPEDRLRDGVIKDFSVMQNTVFGYQDHVKNRWGLFDFKKIAQRCAGLMQAFDVRPNNPDLRIGLLS
;
A
#
# COMPACT_ATOMS: atom_id res chain seq x y z
N THR A 1 -28.14 -12.10 26.30
CA THR A 1 -26.89 -11.45 25.84
C THR A 1 -27.15 -10.99 24.44
N SER A 2 -26.99 -9.67 24.16
CA SER A 2 -27.17 -9.13 22.80
C SER A 2 -25.94 -9.45 21.92
N LYS A 3 -26.12 -9.37 20.58
CA LYS A 3 -24.99 -9.51 19.62
C LYS A 3 -23.87 -8.51 19.91
N GLU A 4 -24.22 -7.30 20.30
CA GLU A 4 -23.28 -6.23 20.64
C GLU A 4 -22.48 -6.55 21.92
N GLN A 5 -23.16 -7.09 22.94
CA GLN A 5 -22.49 -7.52 24.18
C GLN A 5 -21.49 -8.65 23.92
N LEU A 6 -21.86 -9.63 23.09
CA LEU A 6 -20.96 -10.71 22.67
C LEU A 6 -19.74 -10.17 21.91
N ALA A 7 -19.97 -9.29 20.95
CA ALA A 7 -18.91 -8.68 20.17
C ALA A 7 -17.94 -7.87 21.05
N ASN A 8 -18.45 -7.08 21.99
CA ASN A 8 -17.66 -6.31 22.93
C ASN A 8 -16.83 -7.22 23.87
N MET A 9 -17.39 -8.34 24.30
CA MET A 9 -16.68 -9.32 25.12
C MET A 9 -15.55 -10.02 24.33
N MET A 10 -15.75 -10.30 23.04
CA MET A 10 -14.72 -10.91 22.17
C MET A 10 -13.56 -9.97 21.89
N VAL A 11 -13.83 -8.68 21.69
CA VAL A 11 -12.80 -7.69 21.29
C VAL A 11 -12.20 -6.97 22.51
N GLY A 12 -12.85 -7.06 23.68
CA GLY A 12 -12.38 -6.42 24.91
C GLY A 12 -12.55 -4.89 24.93
N ARG A 13 -13.27 -4.32 23.98
CA ARG A 13 -13.60 -2.87 23.88
C ARG A 13 -14.94 -2.69 23.18
N PRO A 14 -15.63 -1.54 23.40
CA PRO A 14 -16.84 -1.22 22.65
C PRO A 14 -16.56 -1.20 21.15
N ILE A 15 -17.35 -1.95 20.39
CA ILE A 15 -17.30 -1.94 18.93
C ILE A 15 -18.34 -0.91 18.46
N GLN A 16 -17.89 0.08 17.69
CA GLN A 16 -18.81 0.94 16.98
C GLN A 16 -19.40 0.16 15.80
N SER A 17 -20.66 -0.22 15.89
CA SER A 17 -21.39 -0.93 14.83
C SER A 17 -21.64 -0.03 13.61
N GLU A 18 -21.65 1.27 13.81
CA GLU A 18 -21.76 2.27 12.73
C GLU A 18 -20.64 3.29 12.84
N LEU A 19 -19.80 3.35 11.81
CA LEU A 19 -18.81 4.42 11.69
C LEU A 19 -19.53 5.69 11.20
N PRO A 20 -19.42 6.83 11.91
CA PRO A 20 -19.96 8.08 11.41
C PRO A 20 -19.28 8.41 10.07
N ARG A 21 -20.04 8.38 8.99
CA ARG A 21 -19.57 8.78 7.68
C ARG A 21 -19.77 10.27 7.53
N ALA A 22 -18.68 11.01 7.36
CA ALA A 22 -18.78 12.38 6.87
C ALA A 22 -19.43 12.38 5.48
N ALA A 23 -20.18 13.44 5.15
CA ALA A 23 -20.72 13.60 3.82
C ALA A 23 -19.55 13.58 2.80
N TYR A 24 -19.65 12.69 1.82
CA TYR A 24 -18.65 12.60 0.77
C TYR A 24 -18.82 13.76 -0.21
N ASN A 25 -17.83 14.63 -0.26
CA ASN A 25 -17.68 15.64 -1.29
C ASN A 25 -16.49 15.25 -2.17
N PRO A 26 -16.73 14.80 -3.41
CA PRO A 26 -15.64 14.41 -4.31
C PRO A 26 -14.72 15.59 -4.58
N GLY A 27 -13.44 15.42 -4.27
CA GLY A 27 -12.40 16.39 -4.59
C GLY A 27 -11.91 16.30 -6.03
N ALA A 28 -10.73 16.87 -6.31
CA ALA A 28 -10.07 16.76 -7.60
C ALA A 28 -9.72 15.30 -7.95
N GLU A 29 -9.54 15.03 -9.24
CA GLU A 29 -9.05 13.74 -9.71
C GLU A 29 -7.62 13.51 -9.20
N VAL A 30 -7.39 12.36 -8.59
CA VAL A 30 -6.08 11.95 -8.03
C VAL A 30 -5.45 10.89 -8.88
N LEU A 31 -6.23 9.88 -9.28
CA LEU A 31 -5.77 8.78 -10.14
C LEU A 31 -6.75 8.62 -11.29
N LYS A 32 -6.21 8.49 -12.50
CA LYS A 32 -6.98 8.17 -13.69
C LYS A 32 -6.33 7.01 -14.42
N VAL A 33 -7.09 5.96 -14.60
CA VAL A 33 -6.70 4.76 -15.34
C VAL A 33 -7.47 4.78 -16.64
N SER A 34 -6.76 4.65 -17.77
CA SER A 34 -7.36 4.76 -19.10
C SER A 34 -6.89 3.61 -19.99
N ASN A 35 -7.85 2.77 -20.39
CA ASN A 35 -7.68 1.64 -21.32
C ASN A 35 -6.48 0.75 -20.95
N VAL A 36 -6.29 0.47 -19.66
CA VAL A 36 -5.19 -0.36 -19.19
C VAL A 36 -5.47 -1.82 -19.55
N GLN A 37 -4.48 -2.42 -20.20
CA GLN A 37 -4.49 -3.84 -20.59
C GLN A 37 -3.25 -4.53 -20.04
N LEU A 38 -3.39 -5.80 -19.73
CA LEU A 38 -2.29 -6.67 -19.37
C LEU A 38 -2.44 -8.03 -20.03
N LYS A 39 -1.37 -8.50 -20.66
CA LYS A 39 -1.26 -9.85 -21.20
C LYS A 39 -0.11 -10.58 -20.52
N ASP A 40 -0.26 -11.89 -20.36
CA ASP A 40 0.82 -12.76 -19.92
C ASP A 40 1.85 -13.03 -21.04
N ALA A 41 2.89 -13.81 -20.74
CA ALA A 41 3.94 -14.17 -21.69
C ALA A 41 3.41 -14.98 -22.90
N ASN A 42 2.25 -15.62 -22.79
CA ASN A 42 1.60 -16.40 -23.83
C ASN A 42 0.59 -15.57 -24.65
N GLY A 43 0.45 -14.27 -24.32
CA GLY A 43 -0.52 -13.38 -24.97
C GLY A 43 -1.95 -13.48 -24.45
N VAL A 44 -2.17 -14.25 -23.35
CA VAL A 44 -3.49 -14.34 -22.72
C VAL A 44 -3.80 -13.05 -21.98
N ALA A 45 -4.98 -12.49 -22.21
CA ALA A 45 -5.40 -11.27 -21.53
C ALA A 45 -5.70 -11.54 -20.04
N LEU A 46 -4.99 -10.86 -19.16
CA LEU A 46 -5.21 -10.84 -17.72
C LEU A 46 -6.07 -9.64 -17.31
N LEU A 47 -5.90 -8.50 -17.99
CA LEU A 47 -6.72 -7.31 -17.85
C LEU A 47 -7.10 -6.80 -19.24
N SER A 48 -8.34 -6.37 -19.42
CA SER A 48 -8.84 -5.82 -20.68
C SER A 48 -9.64 -4.56 -20.41
N ASP A 49 -9.25 -3.47 -21.09
CA ASP A 49 -9.97 -2.21 -21.14
C ASP A 49 -10.36 -1.67 -19.75
N ILE A 50 -9.40 -1.60 -18.83
CA ILE A 50 -9.66 -1.10 -17.49
C ILE A 50 -9.65 0.43 -17.51
N ASP A 51 -10.81 1.00 -17.15
CA ASP A 51 -11.04 2.44 -17.06
C ASP A 51 -11.71 2.80 -15.74
N PHE A 52 -11.10 3.69 -14.97
CA PHE A 52 -11.72 4.33 -13.81
C PHE A 52 -10.95 5.56 -13.35
N THR A 53 -11.62 6.36 -12.53
CA THR A 53 -11.04 7.56 -11.90
C THR A 53 -11.25 7.49 -10.40
N LEU A 54 -10.23 7.88 -9.62
CA LEU A 54 -10.28 8.04 -8.18
C LEU A 54 -10.12 9.52 -7.84
N ARG A 55 -10.99 10.04 -6.97
CA ARG A 55 -10.97 11.42 -6.53
C ARG A 55 -10.44 11.57 -5.11
N ALA A 56 -9.98 12.75 -4.76
CA ALA A 56 -9.53 13.05 -3.40
C ALA A 56 -10.65 12.79 -2.38
N GLY A 57 -10.31 12.10 -1.29
CA GLY A 57 -11.26 11.67 -0.26
C GLY A 57 -12.16 10.49 -0.62
N GLU A 58 -11.98 9.89 -1.81
CA GLU A 58 -12.75 8.75 -2.27
C GLU A 58 -12.11 7.42 -1.87
N VAL A 59 -12.95 6.43 -1.60
CA VAL A 59 -12.55 5.03 -1.45
C VAL A 59 -13.26 4.21 -2.52
N VAL A 60 -12.49 3.66 -3.44
CA VAL A 60 -13.00 2.75 -4.48
C VAL A 60 -12.69 1.31 -4.09
N ALA A 61 -13.71 0.46 -4.07
CA ALA A 61 -13.58 -0.96 -3.82
C ALA A 61 -13.65 -1.74 -5.14
N ILE A 62 -12.70 -2.65 -5.35
CA ILE A 62 -12.67 -3.55 -6.50
C ILE A 62 -13.10 -4.93 -6.00
N ALA A 63 -14.27 -5.39 -6.42
CA ALA A 63 -14.80 -6.69 -6.06
C ALA A 63 -14.70 -7.67 -7.25
N GLY A 64 -14.47 -8.93 -6.96
CA GLY A 64 -14.41 -9.97 -7.98
C GLY A 64 -14.05 -11.34 -7.38
N VAL A 65 -14.18 -12.37 -8.19
CA VAL A 65 -13.71 -13.72 -7.82
C VAL A 65 -12.20 -13.75 -7.91
N SER A 66 -11.53 -14.42 -6.95
CA SER A 66 -10.09 -14.57 -6.94
C SER A 66 -9.54 -15.08 -8.29
N GLY A 67 -8.47 -14.47 -8.78
CA GLY A 67 -7.85 -14.81 -10.06
C GLY A 67 -8.41 -14.06 -11.27
N ASN A 68 -9.26 -13.05 -11.08
CA ASN A 68 -9.83 -12.26 -12.17
C ASN A 68 -9.11 -10.91 -12.39
N GLY A 69 -7.81 -10.83 -12.07
CA GLY A 69 -6.97 -9.68 -12.42
C GLY A 69 -6.86 -8.60 -11.35
N GLN A 70 -7.50 -8.74 -10.17
CA GLN A 70 -7.43 -7.73 -9.11
C GLN A 70 -5.99 -7.52 -8.62
N SER A 71 -5.26 -8.61 -8.38
CA SER A 71 -3.87 -8.57 -7.93
C SER A 71 -2.98 -7.93 -8.99
N GLU A 72 -3.16 -8.28 -10.25
CA GLU A 72 -2.43 -7.74 -11.39
C GLU A 72 -2.67 -6.22 -11.55
N LEU A 73 -3.92 -5.78 -11.36
CA LEU A 73 -4.23 -4.35 -11.39
C LEU A 73 -3.53 -3.60 -10.25
N LEU A 74 -3.55 -4.15 -9.03
CA LEU A 74 -2.86 -3.55 -7.89
C LEU A 74 -1.34 -3.53 -8.09
N GLU A 75 -0.75 -4.56 -8.70
CA GLU A 75 0.67 -4.59 -9.06
C GLU A 75 1.03 -3.48 -10.07
N ILE A 76 0.17 -3.23 -11.06
CA ILE A 76 0.36 -2.10 -11.98
C ILE A 76 0.27 -0.79 -11.20
N LEU A 77 -0.77 -0.55 -10.43
CA LEU A 77 -0.99 0.70 -9.71
C LEU A 77 0.06 0.98 -8.63
N SER A 78 0.76 -0.04 -8.16
CA SER A 78 1.89 0.07 -7.22
C SER A 78 3.27 0.14 -7.89
N GLY A 79 3.31 0.00 -9.21
CA GLY A 79 4.55 0.01 -10.00
C GLY A 79 5.35 -1.28 -9.94
N MET A 80 4.77 -2.38 -9.48
CA MET A 80 5.41 -3.69 -9.45
C MET A 80 5.32 -4.44 -10.78
N ARG A 81 4.41 -4.01 -11.66
CA ARG A 81 4.21 -4.60 -13.00
C ARG A 81 3.96 -3.50 -14.03
N LEU A 82 4.41 -3.73 -15.27
CA LEU A 82 4.08 -2.85 -16.38
C LEU A 82 2.77 -3.29 -17.03
N PRO A 83 1.88 -2.36 -17.40
CA PRO A 83 0.78 -2.68 -18.29
C PRO A 83 1.31 -3.02 -19.71
N THR A 84 0.58 -3.82 -20.46
CA THR A 84 0.88 -4.08 -21.87
C THR A 84 0.55 -2.85 -22.73
N SER A 85 -0.54 -2.15 -22.38
CA SER A 85 -0.97 -0.91 -23.03
C SER A 85 -1.88 -0.11 -22.09
N GLY A 86 -2.29 1.08 -22.55
CA GLY A 86 -3.06 2.02 -21.75
C GLY A 86 -2.16 2.95 -20.95
N LYS A 87 -2.74 3.81 -20.14
CA LYS A 87 -2.01 4.78 -19.31
C LYS A 87 -2.65 4.94 -17.94
N VAL A 88 -1.81 5.32 -16.98
CA VAL A 88 -2.22 5.71 -15.64
C VAL A 88 -1.67 7.09 -15.35
N GLU A 89 -2.53 8.00 -14.91
CA GLU A 89 -2.18 9.36 -14.53
C GLU A 89 -2.39 9.52 -13.02
N PHE A 90 -1.41 10.12 -12.35
CA PHE A 90 -1.48 10.46 -10.93
C PHE A 90 -1.28 11.95 -10.76
N LEU A 91 -2.25 12.64 -10.13
CA LEU A 91 -2.28 14.10 -9.98
C LEU A 91 -2.07 14.84 -11.32
N GLY A 92 -2.66 14.34 -12.41
CA GLY A 92 -2.57 14.90 -13.74
C GLY A 92 -1.26 14.61 -14.47
N GLN A 93 -0.35 13.82 -13.90
CA GLN A 93 0.90 13.41 -14.53
C GLN A 93 0.86 11.93 -14.87
N GLU A 94 1.24 11.61 -16.11
CA GLU A 94 1.32 10.22 -16.56
C GLU A 94 2.45 9.48 -15.81
N LEU A 95 2.13 8.31 -15.28
CA LEU A 95 3.12 7.47 -14.60
C LEU A 95 4.10 6.86 -15.60
N PRO A 96 5.40 6.75 -15.24
CA PRO A 96 6.48 6.47 -16.18
C PRO A 96 6.59 4.98 -16.56
N TYR A 97 5.55 4.41 -17.15
CA TYR A 97 5.59 3.04 -17.67
C TYR A 97 6.20 2.94 -19.07
N ALA A 98 6.01 3.97 -19.89
CA ALA A 98 6.40 3.95 -21.30
C ALA A 98 7.91 3.78 -21.49
N GLY A 99 8.28 2.96 -22.47
CA GLY A 99 9.69 2.74 -22.84
C GLY A 99 10.50 1.90 -21.85
N ARG A 100 9.88 1.30 -20.86
CA ARG A 100 10.55 0.40 -19.90
C ARG A 100 10.47 -1.04 -20.35
N ALA A 101 11.56 -1.78 -20.14
CA ALA A 101 11.62 -3.22 -20.34
C ALA A 101 11.09 -4.01 -19.13
N ASN A 102 11.16 -3.41 -17.93
CA ASN A 102 10.72 -4.00 -16.67
C ASN A 102 10.25 -2.92 -15.68
N ALA A 103 9.73 -3.34 -14.53
CA ALA A 103 9.24 -2.46 -13.47
C ALA A 103 10.33 -1.98 -12.50
N ASP A 104 11.61 -2.24 -12.76
CA ASP A 104 12.69 -1.91 -11.83
C ASP A 104 12.71 -0.40 -11.48
N GLY A 105 12.76 -0.12 -10.18
CA GLY A 105 12.77 1.22 -9.64
C GLY A 105 11.42 1.95 -9.64
N LEU A 106 10.37 1.44 -10.30
CA LEU A 106 9.05 2.06 -10.29
C LEU A 106 8.41 2.14 -8.89
N PRO A 107 8.43 1.09 -8.05
CA PRO A 107 7.87 1.19 -6.71
C PRO A 107 8.50 2.30 -5.86
N ALA A 108 9.81 2.53 -6.03
CA ALA A 108 10.50 3.62 -5.35
C ALA A 108 10.08 5.00 -5.92
N ALA A 109 9.91 5.11 -7.23
CA ALA A 109 9.44 6.34 -7.87
C ALA A 109 7.98 6.65 -7.44
N PHE A 110 7.10 5.67 -7.43
CA PHE A 110 5.70 5.82 -7.00
C PHE A 110 5.58 6.26 -5.54
N ARG A 111 6.41 5.69 -4.67
CA ARG A 111 6.48 6.11 -3.26
C ARG A 111 6.90 7.57 -3.10
N LYS A 112 7.83 8.05 -3.93
CA LYS A 112 8.22 9.47 -3.95
C LYS A 112 7.10 10.39 -4.41
N LEU A 113 6.18 9.90 -5.25
CA LEU A 113 4.96 10.61 -5.65
C LEU A 113 3.88 10.59 -4.56
N GLY A 114 4.04 9.79 -3.50
CA GLY A 114 3.06 9.65 -2.42
C GLY A 114 2.12 8.46 -2.59
N ILE A 115 2.35 7.59 -3.55
CA ILE A 115 1.56 6.36 -3.73
C ILE A 115 2.07 5.31 -2.73
N GLY A 116 1.21 4.91 -1.81
CA GLY A 116 1.46 3.82 -0.86
C GLY A 116 0.79 2.52 -1.33
N HIS A 117 1.40 1.39 -0.99
CA HIS A 117 0.88 0.07 -1.29
C HIS A 117 0.93 -0.84 -0.06
N VAL A 118 -0.17 -1.54 0.20
CA VAL A 118 -0.24 -2.63 1.18
C VAL A 118 -0.54 -3.91 0.40
N PRO A 119 0.41 -4.86 0.33
CA PRO A 119 0.22 -6.07 -0.46
C PRO A 119 -0.82 -7.00 0.15
N GLU A 120 -1.40 -7.86 -0.67
CA GLU A 120 -2.37 -8.89 -0.25
C GLU A 120 -1.75 -9.84 0.78
N ASP A 121 -0.61 -10.44 0.46
CA ASP A 121 0.20 -11.20 1.43
C ASP A 121 1.22 -10.29 2.12
N ARG A 122 0.80 -9.70 3.25
CA ARG A 122 1.63 -8.78 4.03
C ARG A 122 2.90 -9.43 4.59
N LEU A 123 2.86 -10.72 4.91
CA LEU A 123 4.00 -11.43 5.48
C LEU A 123 5.02 -11.86 4.43
N ARG A 124 4.59 -12.07 3.20
CA ARG A 124 5.48 -12.43 2.09
C ARG A 124 6.06 -11.20 1.40
N ASP A 125 5.20 -10.22 1.12
CA ASP A 125 5.54 -9.13 0.21
C ASP A 125 5.64 -7.77 0.92
N GLY A 126 5.10 -7.65 2.14
CA GLY A 126 5.03 -6.38 2.87
C GLY A 126 6.13 -6.17 3.92
N VAL A 127 6.81 -7.23 4.35
CA VAL A 127 7.82 -7.16 5.41
C VAL A 127 8.97 -8.15 5.17
N ILE A 128 10.13 -7.84 5.75
CA ILE A 128 11.26 -8.77 5.82
C ILE A 128 11.18 -9.45 7.19
N LYS A 129 10.78 -10.73 7.21
CA LYS A 129 10.47 -11.49 8.43
C LYS A 129 11.61 -11.55 9.44
N ASP A 130 12.85 -11.66 8.95
CA ASP A 130 14.06 -11.75 9.78
C ASP A 130 14.51 -10.40 10.32
N PHE A 131 13.99 -9.29 9.79
CA PHE A 131 14.28 -7.96 10.26
C PHE A 131 13.44 -7.62 11.49
N SER A 132 14.00 -6.76 12.36
CA SER A 132 13.25 -6.20 13.49
C SER A 132 12.15 -5.25 12.99
N VAL A 133 11.20 -4.94 13.87
CA VAL A 133 10.19 -3.91 13.63
C VAL A 133 10.87 -2.61 13.21
N MET A 134 11.92 -2.18 13.95
CA MET A 134 12.66 -0.96 13.65
C MET A 134 13.30 -0.98 12.27
N GLN A 135 13.94 -2.08 11.87
CA GLN A 135 14.55 -2.22 10.54
C GLN A 135 13.50 -2.16 9.42
N ASN A 136 12.34 -2.82 9.62
CA ASN A 136 11.24 -2.77 8.66
C ASN A 136 10.65 -1.36 8.47
N THR A 137 10.61 -0.52 9.54
CA THR A 137 10.11 0.87 9.41
C THR A 137 11.01 1.77 8.57
N VAL A 138 12.26 1.38 8.37
CA VAL A 138 13.24 2.14 7.57
C VAL A 138 13.35 1.61 6.15
N PHE A 139 13.03 0.33 5.94
CA PHE A 139 13.17 -0.31 4.64
C PHE A 139 12.35 0.40 3.56
N GLY A 140 13.03 0.87 2.53
CA GLY A 140 12.45 1.69 1.46
C GLY A 140 12.34 3.19 1.79
N TYR A 141 12.62 3.61 3.02
CA TYR A 141 12.58 5.01 3.49
C TYR A 141 13.92 5.49 4.03
N GLN A 142 15.01 4.89 3.59
CA GLN A 142 16.36 5.16 4.08
C GLN A 142 16.76 6.64 3.97
N ASP A 143 16.30 7.32 2.92
CA ASP A 143 16.64 8.73 2.70
C ASP A 143 16.08 9.67 3.78
N HIS A 144 15.00 9.30 4.43
CA HIS A 144 14.38 10.09 5.51
C HIS A 144 15.13 10.00 6.85
N VAL A 145 16.01 9.01 7.00
CA VAL A 145 16.71 8.73 8.26
C VAL A 145 18.23 8.86 8.16
N LYS A 146 18.71 9.42 7.05
CA LYS A 146 20.12 9.78 6.88
C LYS A 146 20.43 11.12 7.54
N ASN A 147 21.66 11.25 8.06
CA ASN A 147 22.22 12.52 8.51
C ASN A 147 22.81 13.29 7.30
N ARG A 148 23.37 14.49 7.57
CA ARG A 148 23.99 15.32 6.53
C ARG A 148 25.19 14.69 5.81
N TRP A 149 25.75 13.63 6.37
CA TRP A 149 26.89 12.88 5.81
C TRP A 149 26.43 11.63 5.02
N GLY A 150 25.11 11.42 4.89
CA GLY A 150 24.56 10.24 4.21
C GLY A 150 24.55 8.97 5.06
N LEU A 151 24.98 9.03 6.33
CA LEU A 151 24.99 7.90 7.27
C LEU A 151 23.64 7.78 7.98
N PHE A 152 23.28 6.57 8.39
CA PHE A 152 22.05 6.34 9.16
C PHE A 152 22.11 7.03 10.52
N ASP A 153 21.06 7.77 10.83
CA ASP A 153 20.85 8.39 12.13
C ASP A 153 19.97 7.46 12.98
N PHE A 154 20.59 6.63 13.78
CA PHE A 154 19.91 5.65 14.64
C PHE A 154 18.92 6.30 15.61
N LYS A 155 19.18 7.53 16.06
CA LYS A 155 18.24 8.26 16.93
C LYS A 155 16.95 8.62 16.18
N LYS A 156 17.07 9.10 14.94
CA LYS A 156 15.90 9.36 14.08
C LYS A 156 15.14 8.09 13.76
N ILE A 157 15.85 6.99 13.50
CA ILE A 157 15.24 5.67 13.24
C ILE A 157 14.41 5.23 14.43
N ALA A 158 14.97 5.27 15.64
CA ALA A 158 14.28 4.87 16.87
C ALA A 158 13.06 5.75 17.15
N GLN A 159 13.18 7.07 17.00
CA GLN A 159 12.07 8.00 17.17
C GLN A 159 10.94 7.75 16.16
N ARG A 160 11.27 7.55 14.89
CA ARG A 160 10.30 7.21 13.85
C ARG A 160 9.58 5.89 14.15
N CYS A 161 10.35 4.86 14.52
CA CYS A 161 9.79 3.56 14.87
C CYS A 161 8.81 3.67 16.05
N ALA A 162 9.22 4.33 17.14
CA ALA A 162 8.37 4.53 18.31
C ALA A 162 7.07 5.27 17.96
N GLY A 163 7.14 6.32 17.15
CA GLY A 163 5.97 7.07 16.68
C GLY A 163 5.02 6.21 15.85
N LEU A 164 5.54 5.40 14.93
CA LEU A 164 4.73 4.49 14.13
C LEU A 164 4.10 3.38 14.98
N MET A 165 4.87 2.77 15.89
CA MET A 165 4.35 1.73 16.78
C MET A 165 3.21 2.26 17.66
N GLN A 166 3.32 3.48 18.15
CA GLN A 166 2.26 4.14 18.91
C GLN A 166 1.05 4.46 18.04
N ALA A 167 1.25 5.05 16.86
CA ALA A 167 0.18 5.48 15.96
C ALA A 167 -0.67 4.30 15.46
N PHE A 168 -0.03 3.15 15.24
CA PHE A 168 -0.69 1.95 14.72
C PHE A 168 -0.94 0.86 15.77
N ASP A 169 -0.76 1.17 17.07
CA ASP A 169 -0.95 0.24 18.19
C ASP A 169 -0.24 -1.11 18.00
N VAL A 170 1.02 -1.07 17.55
CA VAL A 170 1.82 -2.29 17.32
C VAL A 170 2.16 -2.95 18.65
N ARG A 171 1.81 -4.21 18.79
CA ARG A 171 2.02 -4.99 20.03
C ARG A 171 2.74 -6.32 19.73
N PRO A 172 3.68 -6.74 20.61
CA PRO A 172 4.20 -6.02 21.77
C PRO A 172 5.02 -4.78 21.35
N ASN A 173 5.07 -3.76 22.20
CA ASN A 173 5.82 -2.52 21.93
C ASN A 173 7.33 -2.76 22.13
N ASN A 174 7.91 -3.56 21.25
CA ASN A 174 9.33 -3.91 21.23
C ASN A 174 9.90 -3.69 19.82
N PRO A 175 10.65 -2.61 19.57
CA PRO A 175 11.19 -2.28 18.26
C PRO A 175 12.23 -3.29 17.75
N ASP A 176 12.88 -4.03 18.66
CA ASP A 176 13.93 -4.99 18.32
C ASP A 176 13.37 -6.40 18.03
N LEU A 177 12.09 -6.62 18.26
CA LEU A 177 11.46 -7.89 17.96
C LEU A 177 11.48 -8.14 16.45
N ARG A 178 11.79 -9.38 16.04
CA ARG A 178 11.68 -9.80 14.64
C ARG A 178 10.21 -9.75 14.23
N ILE A 179 9.92 -9.14 13.09
CA ILE A 179 8.54 -8.91 12.67
C ILE A 179 7.81 -10.22 12.35
N GLY A 180 8.53 -11.26 11.95
CA GLY A 180 7.97 -12.59 11.74
C GLY A 180 7.41 -13.27 13.01
N LEU A 181 7.69 -12.71 14.20
CA LEU A 181 7.13 -13.17 15.48
C LEU A 181 5.88 -12.39 15.91
N LEU A 182 5.50 -11.36 15.17
CA LEU A 182 4.24 -10.65 15.38
C LEU A 182 3.11 -11.47 14.75
N SER A 183 2.06 -11.72 15.52
CA SER A 183 0.85 -12.42 15.08
C SER A 183 -0.16 -11.46 14.45
#